data_6ec425b418edbd2295747d21a2c1a240
#
_entry.id   6ec425b418edbd2295747d21a2c1a240
#
_cell.length_a   1.000
_cell.length_b   1.000
_cell.length_c   1.000
_cell.angle_alpha   90.00
_cell.angle_beta   90.00
_cell.angle_gamma   90.00
#
_symmetry.space_group_name_H-M   'P 1'
#
loop_
_entity.id
_entity.type
_entity.pdbx_description
1 polymer ?
#
loop_
_entity_poly.entity_id
_entity_poly.type
_entity_poly.pdbx_seq_one_letter_code
_entity_poly.pdbx_strand_id
1 'polypeptide(L)'
;LTIVLVVLVILIIFVSREMEQVRTFIRESGWIGLLVSIGLYALLGASPIPSEPLTILISTIFGPLTATLVAGTGNLLAALLEYYIGERIGNVASFEQRREKLPFGLGKFPVDSAIFLLGVRMLPGYGPKFVSVLGGIYRVPLWRYIWTAAIPTFVGAAIFAYGGFGLLNLASFVPVP
;
A
#
# COMPACT_ATOMS: atom_id res chain seq x y z
N LEU A 1 -5.91 1.55 21.21
CA LEU A 1 -4.80 2.04 20.37
C LEU A 1 -3.48 1.35 20.74
N THR A 2 -3.12 1.30 22.04
CA THR A 2 -1.87 0.72 22.53
C THR A 2 -1.73 -0.77 22.20
N ILE A 3 -2.80 -1.57 22.35
CA ILE A 3 -2.80 -3.00 22.04
C ILE A 3 -2.56 -3.23 20.54
N VAL A 4 -3.18 -2.43 19.67
CA VAL A 4 -2.99 -2.50 18.22
C VAL A 4 -1.54 -2.18 17.85
N LEU A 5 -0.95 -1.14 18.45
CA LEU A 5 0.45 -0.78 18.25
C LEU A 5 1.40 -1.89 18.72
N VAL A 6 1.13 -2.51 19.87
CA VAL A 6 1.94 -3.61 20.39
C VAL A 6 1.86 -4.83 19.47
N VAL A 7 0.66 -5.22 19.04
CA VAL A 7 0.46 -6.33 18.08
C VAL A 7 1.18 -6.03 16.76
N LEU A 8 1.11 -4.80 16.28
CA LEU A 8 1.79 -4.33 15.08
C LEU A 8 3.31 -4.43 15.19
N VAL A 9 3.89 -3.96 16.31
CA VAL A 9 5.34 -4.06 16.58
C VAL A 9 5.79 -5.51 16.67
N ILE A 10 5.02 -6.38 17.36
CA ILE A 10 5.30 -7.82 17.44
C ILE A 10 5.28 -8.45 16.04
N LEU A 11 4.31 -8.08 15.20
CA LEU A 11 4.16 -8.60 13.84
C LEU A 11 5.33 -8.14 12.93
N ILE A 12 5.79 -6.89 13.09
CA ILE A 12 6.99 -6.37 12.39
C ILE A 12 8.23 -7.17 12.79
N ILE A 13 8.45 -7.33 14.11
CA ILE A 13 9.62 -8.05 14.63
C ILE A 13 9.56 -9.51 14.18
N PHE A 14 8.38 -10.13 14.21
CA PHE A 14 8.17 -11.50 13.76
C PHE A 14 8.46 -11.63 12.26
N VAL A 15 7.85 -10.80 11.40
CA VAL A 15 8.08 -10.83 9.94
C VAL A 15 9.54 -10.54 9.60
N SER A 16 10.19 -9.59 10.28
CA SER A 16 11.61 -9.27 10.00
C SER A 16 12.59 -10.35 10.47
N ARG A 17 12.29 -11.08 11.55
CA ARG A 17 13.11 -12.18 12.03
C ARG A 17 12.90 -13.47 11.23
N GLU A 18 11.68 -13.68 10.74
CA GLU A 18 11.26 -14.90 10.06
C GLU A 18 11.18 -14.73 8.54
N MET A 19 11.85 -13.71 8.00
CA MET A 19 11.83 -13.41 6.54
C MET A 19 12.20 -14.62 5.69
N GLU A 20 13.16 -15.44 6.12
CA GLU A 20 13.54 -16.65 5.39
C GLU A 20 12.44 -17.72 5.45
N GLN A 21 11.73 -17.85 6.54
CA GLN A 21 10.59 -18.77 6.64
C GLN A 21 9.42 -18.30 5.80
N VAL A 22 9.13 -16.99 5.82
CA VAL A 22 8.11 -16.36 4.95
C VAL A 22 8.48 -16.59 3.49
N ARG A 23 9.73 -16.39 3.13
CA ARG A 23 10.24 -16.62 1.77
C ARG A 23 10.08 -18.07 1.34
N THR A 24 10.50 -19.01 2.19
CA THR A 24 10.40 -20.44 1.95
C THR A 24 8.93 -20.85 1.80
N PHE A 25 8.08 -20.41 2.72
CA PHE A 25 6.64 -20.69 2.67
C PHE A 25 6.00 -20.18 1.37
N ILE A 26 6.27 -18.92 0.99
CA ILE A 26 5.72 -18.33 -0.25
C ILE A 26 6.22 -19.10 -1.47
N ARG A 27 7.51 -19.49 -1.49
CA ARG A 27 8.11 -20.23 -2.60
C ARG A 27 7.54 -21.63 -2.74
N GLU A 28 7.40 -22.36 -1.63
CA GLU A 28 6.95 -23.75 -1.63
C GLU A 28 5.43 -23.86 -1.82
N SER A 29 4.67 -22.88 -1.34
CA SER A 29 3.22 -22.88 -1.46
C SER A 29 2.69 -22.43 -2.84
N GLY A 30 3.56 -21.98 -3.75
CA GLY A 30 3.19 -21.58 -5.11
C GLY A 30 2.05 -20.55 -5.14
N TRP A 31 0.92 -20.88 -5.78
CA TRP A 31 -0.23 -19.96 -5.91
C TRP A 31 -0.92 -19.65 -4.56
N ILE A 32 -0.90 -20.58 -3.60
CA ILE A 32 -1.42 -20.36 -2.25
C ILE A 32 -0.57 -19.29 -1.55
N GLY A 33 0.75 -19.34 -1.71
CA GLY A 33 1.66 -18.32 -1.21
C GLY A 33 1.35 -16.93 -1.76
N LEU A 34 0.97 -16.83 -3.05
CA LEU A 34 0.55 -15.57 -3.65
C LEU A 34 -0.77 -15.04 -3.05
N LEU A 35 -1.76 -15.90 -2.79
CA LEU A 35 -3.01 -15.50 -2.13
C LEU A 35 -2.76 -15.02 -0.69
N VAL A 36 -1.93 -15.75 0.06
CA VAL A 36 -1.52 -15.33 1.41
C VAL A 36 -0.79 -13.98 1.36
N SER A 37 0.06 -13.78 0.35
CA SER A 37 0.74 -12.49 0.16
C SER A 37 -0.24 -11.34 -0.10
N ILE A 38 -1.30 -11.53 -0.88
CA ILE A 38 -2.36 -10.52 -1.07
C ILE A 38 -3.00 -10.15 0.28
N GLY A 39 -3.29 -11.14 1.12
CA GLY A 39 -3.80 -10.91 2.48
C GLY A 39 -2.82 -10.13 3.36
N LEU A 40 -1.53 -10.48 3.31
CA LEU A 40 -0.48 -9.76 4.01
C LEU A 40 -0.38 -8.30 3.55
N TYR A 41 -0.46 -8.04 2.24
CA TYR A 41 -0.50 -6.66 1.73
C TYR A 41 -1.71 -5.88 2.22
N ALA A 42 -2.89 -6.52 2.27
CA ALA A 42 -4.08 -5.87 2.78
C ALA A 42 -3.92 -5.46 4.26
N LEU A 43 -3.29 -6.30 5.07
CA LEU A 43 -2.99 -6.01 6.48
C LEU A 43 -1.86 -4.97 6.63
N LEU A 44 -0.75 -5.14 5.93
CA LEU A 44 0.38 -4.22 5.98
C LEU A 44 0.00 -2.86 5.42
N GLY A 45 -0.73 -2.83 4.30
CA GLY A 45 -1.20 -1.60 3.67
C GLY A 45 -2.12 -0.79 4.57
N ALA A 46 -3.01 -1.44 5.35
CA ALA A 46 -3.84 -0.76 6.35
C ALA A 46 -3.05 -0.34 7.61
N SER A 47 -1.79 -0.75 7.76
CA SER A 47 -0.89 -0.41 8.86
C SER A 47 0.13 0.67 8.47
N PRO A 48 0.85 1.31 9.41
CA PRO A 48 1.93 2.24 9.07
C PRO A 48 3.22 1.55 8.56
N ILE A 49 3.19 0.24 8.33
CA ILE A 49 4.36 -0.53 7.91
C ILE A 49 4.51 -0.42 6.39
N PRO A 50 5.74 -0.15 5.88
CA PRO A 50 5.99 -0.17 4.45
C PRO A 50 5.88 -1.60 3.90
N SER A 51 5.14 -1.78 2.82
CA SER A 51 4.95 -3.06 2.14
C SER A 51 5.95 -3.29 0.97
N GLU A 52 6.78 -2.32 0.68
CA GLU A 52 7.75 -2.33 -0.42
C GLU A 52 8.77 -3.48 -0.31
N PRO A 53 9.32 -3.81 0.88
CA PRO A 53 10.23 -4.96 1.02
C PRO A 53 9.58 -6.29 0.60
N LEU A 54 8.29 -6.47 0.89
CA LEU A 54 7.55 -7.66 0.46
C LEU A 54 7.37 -7.68 -1.06
N THR A 55 7.19 -6.52 -1.69
CA THR A 55 7.12 -6.41 -3.15
C THR A 55 8.42 -6.85 -3.82
N ILE A 56 9.55 -6.42 -3.30
CA ILE A 56 10.87 -6.80 -3.80
C ILE A 56 11.09 -8.31 -3.61
N LEU A 57 10.73 -8.85 -2.43
CA LEU A 57 10.84 -10.28 -2.15
C LEU A 57 10.03 -11.13 -3.14
N ILE A 58 8.76 -10.82 -3.35
CA ILE A 58 7.90 -11.56 -4.30
C ILE A 58 8.43 -11.39 -5.73
N SER A 59 8.96 -10.22 -6.07
CA SER A 59 9.56 -9.97 -7.38
C SER A 59 10.76 -10.87 -7.65
N THR A 60 11.58 -11.16 -6.64
CA THR A 60 12.73 -12.07 -6.80
C THR A 60 12.33 -13.54 -6.91
N ILE A 61 11.20 -13.94 -6.34
CA ILE A 61 10.73 -15.35 -6.36
C ILE A 61 9.89 -15.67 -7.60
N PHE A 62 8.93 -14.80 -7.91
CA PHE A 62 7.90 -15.03 -8.94
C PHE A 62 7.98 -14.07 -10.13
N GLY A 63 8.99 -13.20 -10.14
CA GLY A 63 9.16 -12.18 -11.18
C GLY A 63 8.36 -10.90 -10.94
N PRO A 64 8.80 -9.81 -11.60
CA PRO A 64 8.27 -8.46 -11.32
C PRO A 64 6.80 -8.28 -11.72
N LEU A 65 6.34 -8.96 -12.78
CA LEU A 65 4.93 -8.86 -13.19
C LEU A 65 4.00 -9.45 -12.12
N THR A 66 4.32 -10.65 -11.61
CA THR A 66 3.55 -11.30 -10.55
C THR A 66 3.55 -10.46 -9.28
N ALA A 67 4.72 -9.93 -8.89
CA ALA A 67 4.83 -9.04 -7.74
C ALA A 67 3.98 -7.78 -7.89
N THR A 68 3.96 -7.17 -9.08
CA THR A 68 3.11 -6.01 -9.38
C THR A 68 1.62 -6.32 -9.18
N LEU A 69 1.17 -7.46 -9.70
CA LEU A 69 -0.24 -7.87 -9.59
C LEU A 69 -0.63 -8.16 -8.14
N VAL A 70 0.20 -8.90 -7.42
CA VAL A 70 -0.04 -9.27 -6.01
C VAL A 70 -0.03 -8.04 -5.11
N ALA A 71 1.02 -7.20 -5.21
CA ALA A 71 1.15 -5.98 -4.41
C ALA A 71 0.07 -4.96 -4.76
N GLY A 72 -0.20 -4.76 -6.06
CA GLY A 72 -1.25 -3.86 -6.53
C GLY A 72 -2.63 -4.25 -6.00
N THR A 73 -2.98 -5.53 -6.12
CA THR A 73 -4.27 -6.06 -5.62
C THR A 73 -4.36 -5.96 -4.10
N GLY A 74 -3.33 -6.39 -3.37
CA GLY A 74 -3.32 -6.35 -1.92
C GLY A 74 -3.39 -4.93 -1.35
N ASN A 75 -2.63 -3.99 -1.90
CA ASN A 75 -2.68 -2.59 -1.49
C ASN A 75 -4.00 -1.90 -1.89
N LEU A 76 -4.64 -2.32 -2.99
CA LEU A 76 -5.98 -1.85 -3.34
C LEU A 76 -7.03 -2.34 -2.34
N LEU A 77 -6.92 -3.59 -1.87
CA LEU A 77 -7.77 -4.12 -0.79
C LEU A 77 -7.54 -3.36 0.51
N ALA A 78 -6.28 -3.04 0.86
CA ALA A 78 -5.97 -2.18 2.00
C ALA A 78 -6.66 -0.82 1.90
N ALA A 79 -6.58 -0.18 0.73
CA ALA A 79 -7.22 1.10 0.48
C ALA A 79 -8.76 1.02 0.61
N LEU A 80 -9.37 -0.10 0.19
CA LEU A 80 -10.80 -0.34 0.40
C LEU A 80 -11.15 -0.52 1.89
N LEU A 81 -10.33 -1.23 2.65
CA LEU A 81 -10.51 -1.35 4.11
C LEU A 81 -10.45 0.02 4.78
N GLU A 82 -9.47 0.86 4.41
CA GLU A 82 -9.35 2.23 4.92
C GLU A 82 -10.56 3.10 4.54
N TYR A 83 -11.10 2.94 3.33
CA TYR A 83 -12.32 3.60 2.88
C TYR A 83 -13.51 3.22 3.77
N TYR A 84 -13.75 1.94 4.02
CA TYR A 84 -14.86 1.48 4.88
C TYR A 84 -14.67 1.88 6.35
N ILE A 85 -13.44 1.94 6.84
CA ILE A 85 -13.14 2.50 8.16
C ILE A 85 -13.51 3.99 8.20
N GLY A 86 -13.13 4.75 7.16
CA GLY A 86 -13.48 6.16 7.01
C GLY A 86 -14.99 6.40 7.01
N GLU A 87 -15.75 5.58 6.28
CA GLU A 87 -17.21 5.67 6.21
C GLU A 87 -17.88 5.50 7.59
N ARG A 88 -17.28 4.68 8.46
CA ARG A 88 -17.80 4.44 9.83
C ARG A 88 -17.39 5.52 10.82
N ILE A 89 -16.22 6.14 10.67
CA ILE A 89 -15.71 7.16 11.59
C ILE A 89 -16.48 8.48 11.44
N GLY A 90 -16.83 8.89 10.24
CA GLY A 90 -17.74 9.98 9.92
C GLY A 90 -17.39 11.39 10.43
N ASN A 91 -16.17 11.65 10.93
CA ASN A 91 -15.81 12.95 11.52
C ASN A 91 -14.99 13.81 10.54
N VAL A 92 -15.65 14.82 9.97
CA VAL A 92 -15.09 15.71 8.94
C VAL A 92 -14.39 16.95 9.52
N ALA A 93 -14.72 17.34 10.77
CA ALA A 93 -14.33 18.64 11.32
C ALA A 93 -12.81 18.90 11.36
N SER A 94 -12.01 17.88 11.64
CA SER A 94 -10.55 18.01 11.68
C SER A 94 -9.89 18.10 10.30
N PHE A 95 -10.57 17.62 9.26
CA PHE A 95 -10.05 17.68 7.90
C PHE A 95 -10.27 19.05 7.27
N GLU A 96 -11.44 19.65 7.40
CA GLU A 96 -11.74 20.97 6.82
C GLU A 96 -10.73 22.02 7.28
N GLN A 97 -10.28 21.96 8.55
CA GLN A 97 -9.25 22.86 9.09
C GLN A 97 -7.86 22.65 8.44
N ARG A 98 -7.57 21.48 7.92
CA ARG A 98 -6.28 21.12 7.31
C ARG A 98 -6.28 21.16 5.80
N ARG A 99 -7.46 21.23 5.20
CA ARG A 99 -7.65 21.18 3.76
C ARG A 99 -6.89 22.27 3.02
N GLU A 100 -6.92 23.50 3.53
CA GLU A 100 -6.23 24.64 2.93
C GLU A 100 -4.70 24.51 2.95
N LYS A 101 -4.16 23.66 3.85
CA LYS A 101 -2.71 23.42 3.99
C LYS A 101 -2.20 22.33 3.05
N LEU A 102 -3.05 21.71 2.24
CA LEU A 102 -2.60 20.71 1.29
C LEU A 102 -1.74 21.36 0.19
N PRO A 103 -0.57 20.73 -0.13
CA PRO A 103 0.34 21.25 -1.14
C PRO A 103 -0.30 21.26 -2.53
N PHE A 104 0.28 22.03 -3.44
CA PHE A 104 -0.15 22.17 -4.84
C PHE A 104 -1.59 22.65 -5.02
N GLY A 105 -2.19 23.29 -4.01
CA GLY A 105 -3.56 23.80 -4.08
C GLY A 105 -4.62 22.68 -4.13
N LEU A 106 -4.28 21.46 -3.77
CA LEU A 106 -5.20 20.31 -3.77
C LEU A 106 -6.43 20.55 -2.91
N GLY A 107 -6.30 21.32 -1.83
CA GLY A 107 -7.42 21.65 -0.95
C GLY A 107 -8.54 22.47 -1.62
N LYS A 108 -8.29 23.08 -2.78
CA LYS A 108 -9.31 23.83 -3.54
C LYS A 108 -10.26 22.92 -4.33
N PHE A 109 -9.85 21.68 -4.61
CA PHE A 109 -10.67 20.74 -5.37
C PHE A 109 -11.65 19.98 -4.45
N PRO A 110 -12.86 19.65 -4.94
CA PRO A 110 -13.79 18.80 -4.20
C PRO A 110 -13.14 17.46 -3.87
N VAL A 111 -13.40 16.93 -2.66
CA VAL A 111 -12.80 15.66 -2.17
C VAL A 111 -13.16 14.48 -3.07
N ASP A 112 -14.33 14.52 -3.69
CA ASP A 112 -14.80 13.50 -4.62
C ASP A 112 -14.25 13.67 -6.05
N SER A 113 -13.49 14.73 -6.32
CA SER A 113 -12.90 14.94 -7.64
C SER A 113 -11.74 13.97 -7.89
N ALA A 114 -11.61 13.50 -9.13
CA ALA A 114 -10.50 12.63 -9.53
C ALA A 114 -9.14 13.31 -9.33
N ILE A 115 -9.06 14.62 -9.56
CA ILE A 115 -7.82 15.40 -9.38
C ILE A 115 -7.40 15.38 -7.92
N PHE A 116 -8.32 15.58 -6.97
CA PHE A 116 -8.03 15.51 -5.56
C PHE A 116 -7.57 14.09 -5.17
N LEU A 117 -8.34 13.07 -5.55
CA LEU A 117 -8.07 11.68 -5.18
C LEU A 117 -6.72 11.20 -5.71
N LEU A 118 -6.40 11.47 -6.96
CA LEU A 118 -5.11 11.12 -7.57
C LEU A 118 -3.97 11.96 -7.00
N GLY A 119 -4.16 13.29 -6.93
CA GLY A 119 -3.12 14.22 -6.48
C GLY A 119 -2.68 13.96 -5.04
N VAL A 120 -3.63 13.74 -4.12
CA VAL A 120 -3.29 13.44 -2.72
C VAL A 120 -2.62 12.07 -2.59
N ARG A 121 -2.99 11.08 -3.41
CA ARG A 121 -2.30 9.77 -3.41
C ARG A 121 -0.84 9.83 -3.87
N MET A 122 -0.51 10.82 -4.72
CA MET A 122 0.88 11.00 -5.17
C MET A 122 1.76 11.71 -4.13
N LEU A 123 1.18 12.23 -3.05
CA LEU A 123 1.97 12.81 -1.96
C LEU A 123 2.72 11.70 -1.19
N PRO A 124 4.05 11.84 -1.03
CA PRO A 124 4.84 10.82 -0.34
C PRO A 124 4.42 10.69 1.13
N GLY A 125 4.55 9.49 1.65
CA GLY A 125 4.22 9.18 3.04
C GLY A 125 2.76 8.79 3.22
N TYR A 126 1.99 9.57 3.99
CA TYR A 126 0.62 9.22 4.37
C TYR A 126 -0.47 9.59 3.36
N GLY A 127 -0.13 10.18 2.22
CA GLY A 127 -1.08 10.64 1.21
C GLY A 127 -2.11 9.57 0.79
N PRO A 128 -1.68 8.37 0.39
CA PRO A 128 -2.59 7.29 -0.01
C PRO A 128 -3.57 6.88 1.09
N LYS A 129 -3.10 6.73 2.33
CA LYS A 129 -3.93 6.35 3.48
C LYS A 129 -4.91 7.45 3.86
N PHE A 130 -4.41 8.68 3.88
CA PHE A 130 -5.21 9.84 4.19
C PHE A 130 -6.39 9.99 3.22
N VAL A 131 -6.12 9.92 1.91
CA VAL A 131 -7.17 10.03 0.90
C VAL A 131 -8.13 8.84 0.91
N SER A 132 -7.68 7.66 1.33
CA SER A 132 -8.54 6.48 1.46
C SER A 132 -9.57 6.66 2.56
N VAL A 133 -9.13 7.09 3.75
CA VAL A 133 -10.03 7.38 4.86
C VAL A 133 -10.98 8.54 4.53
N LEU A 134 -10.47 9.61 3.92
CA LEU A 134 -11.30 10.73 3.47
C LEU A 134 -12.34 10.30 2.45
N GLY A 135 -11.97 9.48 1.48
CA GLY A 135 -12.89 8.95 0.49
C GLY A 135 -14.10 8.28 1.14
N GLY A 136 -13.87 7.52 2.22
CA GLY A 136 -14.92 6.91 3.03
C GLY A 136 -15.75 7.93 3.81
N ILE A 137 -15.11 8.86 4.54
CA ILE A 137 -15.78 9.92 5.32
C ILE A 137 -16.73 10.74 4.43
N TYR A 138 -16.27 11.12 3.23
CA TYR A 138 -17.06 11.90 2.28
C TYR A 138 -17.96 11.04 1.37
N ARG A 139 -17.99 9.73 1.57
CA ARG A 139 -18.78 8.77 0.78
C ARG A 139 -18.59 8.96 -0.73
N VAL A 140 -17.33 9.11 -1.13
CA VAL A 140 -16.98 9.20 -2.56
C VAL A 140 -17.54 7.98 -3.29
N PRO A 141 -18.20 8.13 -4.45
CA PRO A 141 -18.72 7.00 -5.21
C PRO A 141 -17.67 5.91 -5.41
N LEU A 142 -17.97 4.69 -4.97
CA LEU A 142 -17.01 3.57 -4.86
C LEU A 142 -16.28 3.31 -6.19
N TRP A 143 -16.99 3.40 -7.32
CA TRP A 143 -16.36 3.26 -8.64
C TRP A 143 -15.27 4.30 -8.88
N ARG A 144 -15.55 5.58 -8.59
CA ARG A 144 -14.57 6.66 -8.72
C ARG A 144 -13.39 6.44 -7.78
N TYR A 145 -13.66 6.01 -6.56
CA TYR A 145 -12.62 5.71 -5.58
C TYR A 145 -11.72 4.55 -6.07
N ILE A 146 -12.30 3.44 -6.56
CA ILE A 146 -11.53 2.26 -6.97
C ILE A 146 -10.55 2.57 -8.10
N TRP A 147 -11.00 3.20 -9.20
CA TRP A 147 -10.09 3.42 -10.32
C TRP A 147 -9.01 4.47 -10.00
N THR A 148 -9.35 5.52 -9.21
CA THR A 148 -8.37 6.51 -8.74
C THR A 148 -7.39 5.95 -7.73
N ALA A 149 -7.76 4.87 -7.02
CA ALA A 149 -6.86 4.12 -6.15
C ALA A 149 -6.00 3.14 -6.95
N ALA A 150 -6.59 2.39 -7.86
CA ALA A 150 -5.92 1.34 -8.62
C ALA A 150 -4.74 1.88 -9.44
N ILE A 151 -4.94 2.96 -10.21
CA ILE A 151 -3.90 3.48 -11.10
C ILE A 151 -2.60 3.77 -10.35
N PRO A 152 -2.53 4.65 -9.32
CA PRO A 152 -1.27 4.94 -8.65
C PRO A 152 -0.74 3.74 -7.84
N THR A 153 -1.62 2.89 -7.33
CA THR A 153 -1.22 1.69 -6.56
C THR A 153 -0.50 0.68 -7.45
N PHE A 154 -1.03 0.36 -8.62
CA PHE A 154 -0.36 -0.56 -9.55
C PHE A 154 0.90 0.04 -10.18
N VAL A 155 0.91 1.34 -10.49
CA VAL A 155 2.12 2.03 -10.95
C VAL A 155 3.20 2.01 -9.88
N GLY A 156 2.88 2.33 -8.63
CA GLY A 156 3.82 2.25 -7.52
C GLY A 156 4.34 0.83 -7.30
N ALA A 157 3.46 -0.18 -7.30
CA ALA A 157 3.84 -1.58 -7.19
C ALA A 157 4.80 -2.01 -8.32
N ALA A 158 4.54 -1.57 -9.57
CA ALA A 158 5.42 -1.85 -10.69
C ALA A 158 6.80 -1.22 -10.51
N ILE A 159 6.88 0.04 -10.08
CA ILE A 159 8.16 0.72 -9.83
C ILE A 159 9.00 -0.06 -8.82
N PHE A 160 8.43 -0.48 -7.71
CA PHE A 160 9.15 -1.25 -6.69
C PHE A 160 9.47 -2.68 -7.15
N ALA A 161 8.57 -3.35 -7.86
CA ALA A 161 8.78 -4.70 -8.35
C ALA A 161 9.90 -4.76 -9.40
N TYR A 162 9.84 -3.91 -10.43
CA TYR A 162 10.85 -3.88 -11.49
C TYR A 162 12.14 -3.20 -11.04
N GLY A 163 12.04 -2.12 -10.28
CA GLY A 163 13.21 -1.41 -9.74
C GLY A 163 14.01 -2.26 -8.76
N GLY A 164 13.33 -2.90 -7.80
CA GLY A 164 13.97 -3.81 -6.85
C GLY A 164 14.60 -5.02 -7.51
N PHE A 165 13.91 -5.65 -8.46
CA PHE A 165 14.41 -6.77 -9.25
C PHE A 165 15.66 -6.37 -10.06
N GLY A 166 15.62 -5.23 -10.74
CA GLY A 166 16.75 -4.71 -11.52
C GLY A 166 17.97 -4.42 -10.66
N LEU A 167 17.79 -3.75 -9.51
CA LEU A 167 18.88 -3.43 -8.58
C LEU A 167 19.55 -4.69 -8.01
N LEU A 168 18.78 -5.70 -7.63
CA LEU A 168 19.32 -6.96 -7.12
C LEU A 168 20.07 -7.74 -8.18
N ASN A 169 19.59 -7.75 -9.41
CA ASN A 169 20.32 -8.37 -10.52
C ASN A 169 21.64 -7.63 -10.80
N LEU A 170 21.64 -6.29 -10.80
CA LEU A 170 22.88 -5.52 -10.96
C LEU A 170 23.87 -5.79 -9.83
N ALA A 171 23.39 -5.88 -8.59
CA ALA A 171 24.24 -6.18 -7.44
C ALA A 171 24.89 -7.58 -7.53
N SER A 172 24.23 -8.55 -8.16
CA SER A 172 24.79 -9.89 -8.36
C SER A 172 25.95 -9.93 -9.38
N PHE A 173 26.10 -8.91 -10.21
CA PHE A 173 27.21 -8.78 -11.17
C PHE A 173 28.45 -8.04 -10.60
N VAL A 174 28.32 -7.42 -9.42
CA VAL A 174 29.44 -6.75 -8.74
C VAL A 174 30.16 -7.77 -7.87
N PRO A 175 31.37 -8.22 -8.22
CA PRO A 175 32.11 -9.13 -7.35
C PRO A 175 32.44 -8.38 -6.05
N VAL A 176 31.98 -8.94 -4.94
CA VAL A 176 32.38 -8.46 -3.60
C VAL A 176 33.86 -8.81 -3.43
N PRO A 177 34.75 -7.84 -3.10
CA PRO A 177 36.17 -8.07 -2.93
C PRO A 177 36.48 -9.02 -1.78
#